data_73f5930ace5e1ad09e061bcec5a94f14
#
_entry.id   73f5930ace5e1ad09e061bcec5a94f14
#
_cell.length_a   1.000
_cell.length_b   1.000
_cell.length_c   1.000
_cell.angle_alpha   90.00
_cell.angle_beta   90.00
_cell.angle_gamma   90.00
#
_symmetry.space_group_name_H-M   'P 1'
#
loop_
_entity.id
_entity.type
_entity.pdbx_description
1 polymer ?
#
loop_
_entity_poly.entity_id
_entity_poly.type
_entity_poly.pdbx_seq_one_letter_code
_entity_poly.pdbx_strand_id
1 'polypeptide(L)'
;MEPLMPIKIAVLKETKPGEKRVSMVPSVVQRLERLGASAVFERGAGTAATFDDGAYSHASFAETPEALVADADIVLAVQPPPAVVAGTMKAGAVLISFVYGQANRELVATLRDKKITAFAMELVPRISRAQSMDALSSQAALAGYYAPLLGAVHMPRILPMM
;
A
#
# COMPACT_ATOMS: atom_id res chain seq x y z
N MET A 1 -2.27 27.64 21.23
CA MET A 1 -2.72 26.43 20.52
C MET A 1 -1.44 25.78 20.01
N GLU A 2 -0.99 24.69 20.66
CA GLU A 2 0.19 23.96 20.20
C GLU A 2 -0.03 23.51 18.76
N PRO A 3 0.96 23.64 17.87
CA PRO A 3 0.83 23.12 16.52
C PRO A 3 0.64 21.59 16.64
N LEU A 4 -0.48 21.08 16.13
CA LEU A 4 -0.68 19.64 16.01
C LEU A 4 0.51 19.08 15.23
N MET A 5 1.25 18.15 15.86
CA MET A 5 2.33 17.46 15.15
C MET A 5 1.73 16.76 13.91
N PRO A 6 2.35 16.88 12.74
CA PRO A 6 1.83 16.27 11.53
C PRO A 6 1.75 14.76 11.69
N ILE A 7 0.62 14.18 11.27
CA ILE A 7 0.47 12.71 11.22
C ILE A 7 1.52 12.13 10.29
N LYS A 8 2.33 11.21 10.79
CA LYS A 8 3.41 10.59 10.03
C LYS A 8 2.94 9.32 9.33
N ILE A 9 2.98 9.33 8.01
CA ILE A 9 2.55 8.21 7.16
C ILE A 9 3.79 7.55 6.56
N ALA A 10 4.02 6.29 6.89
CA ALA A 10 5.08 5.46 6.33
C ALA A 10 4.58 4.66 5.12
N VAL A 11 5.36 4.61 4.05
CA VAL A 11 5.07 3.85 2.83
C VAL A 11 6.17 2.81 2.65
N LEU A 12 5.82 1.54 2.84
CA LEU A 12 6.75 0.42 2.70
C LEU A 12 7.00 0.10 1.21
N LYS A 13 8.18 -0.38 0.95
CA LYS A 13 8.55 -0.99 -0.33
C LYS A 13 8.01 -2.41 -0.39
N GLU A 14 7.43 -2.77 -1.52
CA GLU A 14 6.94 -4.13 -1.75
C GLU A 14 8.10 -5.08 -2.03
N THR A 15 8.11 -6.20 -1.32
CA THR A 15 9.16 -7.22 -1.43
C THR A 15 8.66 -8.55 -2.01
N LYS A 16 7.33 -8.71 -2.16
CA LYS A 16 6.75 -9.93 -2.72
C LYS A 16 7.13 -10.07 -4.20
N PRO A 17 7.66 -11.21 -4.64
CA PRO A 17 8.00 -11.44 -6.03
C PRO A 17 6.81 -11.17 -6.97
N GLY A 18 7.04 -10.33 -8.00
CA GLY A 18 6.00 -9.94 -8.97
C GLY A 18 5.10 -8.78 -8.53
N GLU A 19 5.16 -8.32 -7.29
CA GLU A 19 4.46 -7.10 -6.88
C GLU A 19 5.19 -5.87 -7.41
N LYS A 20 4.49 -5.08 -8.21
CA LYS A 20 5.03 -3.85 -8.82
C LYS A 20 4.32 -2.59 -8.35
N ARG A 21 3.26 -2.72 -7.57
CA ARG A 21 2.48 -1.58 -7.10
C ARG A 21 3.20 -0.90 -5.94
N VAL A 22 2.84 0.34 -5.70
CA VAL A 22 3.18 1.09 -4.49
C VAL A 22 1.90 1.57 -3.84
N SER A 23 1.84 1.60 -2.53
CA SER A 23 0.62 1.96 -1.79
C SER A 23 0.28 3.45 -1.85
N MET A 24 1.22 4.31 -2.26
CA MET A 24 0.99 5.74 -2.46
C MET A 24 1.75 6.24 -3.69
N VAL A 25 1.05 6.91 -4.60
CA VAL A 25 1.63 7.55 -5.80
C VAL A 25 1.99 9.01 -5.52
N PRO A 26 2.93 9.61 -6.31
CA PRO A 26 3.43 10.97 -6.04
C PRO A 26 2.34 12.04 -5.94
N SER A 27 1.29 11.97 -6.75
CA SER A 27 0.20 12.94 -6.75
C SER A 27 -0.61 13.00 -5.44
N VAL A 28 -0.54 11.94 -4.62
CA VAL A 28 -1.24 11.87 -3.33
C VAL A 28 -0.46 12.58 -2.23
N VAL A 29 0.88 12.62 -2.31
CA VAL A 29 1.75 13.21 -1.28
C VAL A 29 1.38 14.66 -0.98
N GLN A 30 1.30 15.51 -2.01
CA GLN A 30 0.91 16.91 -1.87
C GLN A 30 -0.48 17.09 -1.24
N ARG A 31 -1.40 16.18 -1.58
CA ARG A 31 -2.76 16.24 -1.03
C ARG A 31 -2.76 15.93 0.47
N LEU A 32 -1.97 14.96 0.92
CA LEU A 32 -1.83 14.61 2.33
C LEU A 32 -1.14 15.70 3.14
N GLU A 33 -0.10 16.34 2.57
CA GLU A 33 0.57 17.48 3.19
C GLU A 33 -0.40 18.63 3.48
N ARG A 34 -1.30 18.95 2.54
CA ARG A 34 -2.35 19.97 2.77
C ARG A 34 -3.32 19.61 3.88
N LEU A 35 -3.44 18.32 4.21
CA LEU A 35 -4.24 17.82 5.33
C LEU A 35 -3.46 17.75 6.65
N GLY A 36 -2.22 18.22 6.68
CA GLY A 36 -1.37 18.21 7.86
C GLY A 36 -0.68 16.86 8.13
N ALA A 37 -0.55 16.00 7.12
CA ALA A 37 0.19 14.75 7.22
C ALA A 37 1.55 14.85 6.50
N SER A 38 2.55 14.13 6.99
CA SER A 38 3.86 13.98 6.34
C SER A 38 4.03 12.55 5.85
N ALA A 39 4.52 12.38 4.61
CA ALA A 39 4.80 11.09 4.02
C ALA A 39 6.30 10.77 4.08
N VAL A 40 6.63 9.58 4.57
CA VAL A 40 8.00 9.04 4.59
C VAL A 40 7.97 7.72 3.83
N PHE A 41 8.84 7.55 2.87
CA PHE A 41 8.92 6.35 2.03
C PHE A 41 10.15 5.53 2.38
N GLU A 42 10.03 4.22 2.28
CA GLU A 42 11.22 3.39 2.14
C GLU A 42 11.87 3.69 0.79
N ARG A 43 13.19 3.84 0.78
CA ARG A 43 13.92 4.20 -0.44
C ARG A 43 13.65 3.21 -1.57
N GLY A 44 13.32 3.74 -2.75
CA GLY A 44 12.99 2.95 -3.93
C GLY A 44 11.63 2.24 -3.86
N ALA A 45 10.72 2.63 -2.96
CA ALA A 45 9.38 2.02 -2.84
C ALA A 45 8.55 2.15 -4.12
N GLY A 46 8.70 3.26 -4.86
CA GLY A 46 7.98 3.52 -6.10
C GLY A 46 8.63 2.95 -7.35
N THR A 47 9.88 2.50 -7.29
CA THR A 47 10.68 2.15 -8.48
C THR A 47 10.03 1.07 -9.35
N ALA A 48 9.46 0.03 -8.74
CA ALA A 48 8.77 -1.04 -9.47
C ALA A 48 7.46 -0.56 -10.13
N ALA A 49 6.86 0.53 -9.61
CA ALA A 49 5.69 1.20 -10.15
C ALA A 49 6.04 2.35 -11.11
N THR A 50 7.30 2.42 -11.58
CA THR A 50 7.84 3.44 -12.50
C THR A 50 7.96 4.85 -11.91
N PHE A 51 7.95 4.98 -10.58
CA PHE A 51 8.20 6.23 -9.88
C PHE A 51 9.53 6.15 -9.15
N ASP A 52 10.52 6.94 -9.56
CA ASP A 52 11.75 7.10 -8.80
C ASP A 52 11.53 7.98 -7.54
N ASP A 53 12.51 7.98 -6.63
CA ASP A 53 12.40 8.77 -5.40
C ASP A 53 12.28 10.27 -5.69
N GLY A 54 12.87 10.76 -6.79
CA GLY A 54 12.78 12.15 -7.22
C GLY A 54 11.37 12.59 -7.65
N ALA A 55 10.49 11.64 -8.02
CA ALA A 55 9.10 11.95 -8.35
C ALA A 55 8.25 12.30 -7.11
N TYR A 56 8.70 11.93 -5.91
CA TYR A 56 8.00 12.19 -4.65
C TYR A 56 8.45 13.51 -4.02
N SER A 57 8.19 14.63 -4.69
CA SER A 57 8.39 15.95 -4.09
C SER A 57 7.63 16.07 -2.77
N HIS A 58 8.23 16.68 -1.75
CA HIS A 58 7.67 16.84 -0.40
C HIS A 58 7.61 15.54 0.46
N ALA A 59 8.16 14.43 0.00
CA ALA A 59 8.35 13.24 0.82
C ALA A 59 9.76 13.18 1.40
N SER A 60 9.92 12.50 2.53
CA SER A 60 11.22 12.09 3.06
C SER A 60 11.42 10.58 2.86
N PHE A 61 12.66 10.10 3.03
CA PHE A 61 13.02 8.72 2.75
C PHE A 61 13.76 8.11 3.93
N ALA A 62 13.46 6.84 4.21
CA ALA A 62 14.18 6.01 5.18
C ALA A 62 14.91 4.88 4.45
N GLU A 63 16.06 4.48 4.98
CA GLU A 63 16.89 3.43 4.39
C GLU A 63 16.43 2.03 4.75
N THR A 64 15.76 1.87 5.90
CA THR A 64 15.30 0.56 6.38
C THR A 64 13.82 0.60 6.75
N PRO A 65 13.07 -0.49 6.52
CA PRO A 65 11.67 -0.56 6.88
C PRO A 65 11.43 -0.44 8.39
N GLU A 66 12.34 -0.96 9.23
CA GLU A 66 12.22 -0.88 10.69
C GLU A 66 12.31 0.58 11.18
N ALA A 67 13.30 1.33 10.69
CA ALA A 67 13.43 2.75 11.02
C ALA A 67 12.24 3.57 10.53
N LEU A 68 11.70 3.21 9.35
CA LEU A 68 10.55 3.85 8.75
C LEU A 68 9.29 3.71 9.62
N VAL A 69 8.97 2.49 10.07
CA VAL A 69 7.70 2.22 10.76
C VAL A 69 7.73 2.49 12.26
N ALA A 70 8.91 2.60 12.87
CA ALA A 70 9.07 2.75 14.33
C ALA A 70 8.39 4.03 14.87
N ASP A 71 8.37 5.10 14.09
CA ASP A 71 7.84 6.40 14.49
C ASP A 71 6.59 6.83 13.65
N ALA A 72 6.07 5.94 12.84
CA ALA A 72 4.91 6.22 12.01
C ALA A 72 3.58 6.07 12.77
N ASP A 73 2.63 6.98 12.50
CA ASP A 73 1.26 6.88 12.98
C ASP A 73 0.44 5.94 12.12
N ILE A 74 0.67 5.98 10.81
CA ILE A 74 0.01 5.17 9.81
C ILE A 74 1.07 4.50 8.93
N VAL A 75 0.96 3.20 8.73
CA VAL A 75 1.83 2.43 7.82
C VAL A 75 1.00 1.93 6.65
N LEU A 76 1.47 2.21 5.44
CA LEU A 76 0.85 1.78 4.19
C LEU A 76 1.71 0.73 3.51
N ALA A 77 1.08 -0.35 3.09
CA ALA A 77 1.66 -1.36 2.20
C ALA A 77 0.58 -1.89 1.25
N VAL A 78 0.98 -2.47 0.14
CA VAL A 78 0.04 -3.21 -0.73
C VAL A 78 -0.11 -4.62 -0.19
N GLN A 79 0.99 -5.37 -0.08
CA GLN A 79 0.99 -6.74 0.45
C GLN A 79 1.15 -6.74 1.98
N PRO A 80 0.80 -7.84 2.64
CA PRO A 80 1.05 -7.98 4.08
C PRO A 80 2.53 -7.74 4.41
N PRO A 81 2.86 -6.78 5.28
CA PRO A 81 4.25 -6.60 5.70
C PRO A 81 4.74 -7.80 6.52
N PRO A 82 6.05 -8.10 6.52
CA PRO A 82 6.62 -9.12 7.39
C PRO A 82 6.28 -8.86 8.87
N ALA A 83 5.98 -9.92 9.64
CA ALA A 83 5.64 -9.79 11.06
C ALA A 83 6.76 -9.11 11.87
N VAL A 84 8.04 -9.32 11.49
CA VAL A 84 9.19 -8.64 12.10
C VAL A 84 9.08 -7.12 11.94
N VAL A 85 8.80 -6.63 10.72
CA VAL A 85 8.63 -5.20 10.46
C VAL A 85 7.41 -4.65 11.21
N ALA A 86 6.27 -5.37 11.18
CA ALA A 86 5.09 -4.97 11.94
C ALA A 86 5.37 -4.91 13.45
N GLY A 87 6.24 -5.79 13.96
CA GLY A 87 6.69 -5.80 15.35
C GLY A 87 7.49 -4.58 15.80
N THR A 88 8.06 -3.81 14.87
CA THR A 88 8.76 -2.55 15.18
C THR A 88 7.84 -1.33 15.14
N MET A 89 6.61 -1.44 14.64
CA MET A 89 5.64 -0.35 14.68
C MET A 89 5.36 0.09 16.11
N LYS A 90 5.08 1.37 16.29
CA LYS A 90 4.69 1.88 17.62
C LYS A 90 3.31 1.35 18.03
N ALA A 91 3.12 1.14 19.33
CA ALA A 91 1.84 0.72 19.88
C ALA A 91 0.73 1.73 19.54
N GLY A 92 -0.42 1.24 19.10
CA GLY A 92 -1.55 2.08 18.72
C GLY A 92 -1.47 2.68 17.30
N ALA A 93 -0.43 2.38 16.53
CA ALA A 93 -0.34 2.78 15.13
C ALA A 93 -1.43 2.12 14.27
N VAL A 94 -1.61 2.61 13.05
CA VAL A 94 -2.55 2.08 12.08
C VAL A 94 -1.80 1.41 10.93
N LEU A 95 -2.20 0.20 10.54
CA LEU A 95 -1.74 -0.46 9.32
C LEU A 95 -2.88 -0.48 8.29
N ILE A 96 -2.60 -0.07 7.06
CA ILE A 96 -3.52 -0.17 5.93
C ILE A 96 -2.83 -0.97 4.83
N SER A 97 -3.28 -2.21 4.59
CA SER A 97 -2.71 -3.11 3.59
C SER A 97 -3.67 -4.27 3.31
N PHE A 98 -3.37 -5.10 2.31
CA PHE A 98 -3.89 -6.48 2.34
C PHE A 98 -3.27 -7.21 3.52
N VAL A 99 -4.06 -7.95 4.27
CA VAL A 99 -3.60 -8.67 5.47
C VAL A 99 -3.68 -10.18 5.28
N TYR A 100 -4.74 -10.67 4.61
CA TYR A 100 -5.02 -12.11 4.42
C TYR A 100 -4.84 -12.89 5.73
N GLY A 101 -5.56 -12.47 6.77
CA GLY A 101 -5.33 -12.89 8.16
C GLY A 101 -5.32 -14.40 8.40
N GLN A 102 -6.06 -15.20 7.60
CA GLN A 102 -6.04 -16.65 7.71
C GLN A 102 -4.69 -17.26 7.31
N ALA A 103 -4.03 -16.67 6.31
CA ALA A 103 -2.73 -17.11 5.82
C ALA A 103 -1.57 -16.52 6.63
N ASN A 104 -1.76 -15.34 7.24
CA ASN A 104 -0.71 -14.58 7.94
C ASN A 104 -0.99 -14.48 9.45
N ARG A 105 -1.18 -15.63 10.11
CA ARG A 105 -1.54 -15.68 11.53
C ARG A 105 -0.50 -15.05 12.46
N GLU A 106 0.79 -15.15 12.13
CA GLU A 106 1.87 -14.52 12.87
C GLU A 106 1.77 -12.99 12.81
N LEU A 107 1.54 -12.44 11.63
CA LEU A 107 1.30 -11.00 11.47
C LEU A 107 0.09 -10.55 12.32
N VAL A 108 -1.02 -11.27 12.25
CA VAL A 108 -2.23 -10.94 13.03
C VAL A 108 -1.95 -10.98 14.54
N ALA A 109 -1.19 -11.98 15.03
CA ALA A 109 -0.78 -12.05 16.43
C ALA A 109 0.08 -10.84 16.82
N THR A 110 1.06 -10.48 15.99
CA THR A 110 1.92 -9.31 16.21
C THR A 110 1.11 -8.02 16.26
N LEU A 111 0.18 -7.81 15.33
CA LEU A 111 -0.69 -6.63 15.30
C LEU A 111 -1.54 -6.53 16.57
N ARG A 112 -2.14 -7.65 17.01
CA ARG A 112 -2.90 -7.72 18.26
C ARG A 112 -2.05 -7.35 19.47
N ASP A 113 -0.87 -7.97 19.60
CA ASP A 113 -0.01 -7.82 20.78
C ASP A 113 0.56 -6.40 20.89
N LYS A 114 0.80 -5.75 19.75
CA LYS A 114 1.19 -4.34 19.65
C LYS A 114 0.02 -3.35 19.70
N LYS A 115 -1.23 -3.84 19.78
CA LYS A 115 -2.45 -3.01 19.73
C LYS A 115 -2.53 -2.13 18.48
N ILE A 116 -2.08 -2.64 17.34
CA ILE A 116 -2.13 -1.95 16.04
C ILE A 116 -3.53 -2.13 15.46
N THR A 117 -4.14 -1.04 15.02
CA THR A 117 -5.39 -1.08 14.27
C THR A 117 -5.08 -1.41 12.81
N ALA A 118 -5.62 -2.51 12.30
CA ALA A 118 -5.40 -2.94 10.91
C ALA A 118 -6.65 -2.75 10.05
N PHE A 119 -6.51 -2.04 8.94
CA PHE A 119 -7.50 -1.98 7.88
C PHE A 119 -7.09 -2.97 6.78
N ALA A 120 -7.71 -4.15 6.78
CA ALA A 120 -7.49 -5.19 5.78
C ALA A 120 -8.28 -4.84 4.52
N MET A 121 -7.59 -4.45 3.46
CA MET A 121 -8.21 -3.96 2.22
C MET A 121 -9.06 -5.00 1.51
N GLU A 122 -8.76 -6.29 1.69
CA GLU A 122 -9.59 -7.39 1.17
C GLU A 122 -10.91 -7.56 1.89
N LEU A 123 -11.08 -6.95 3.07
CA LEU A 123 -12.30 -7.01 3.87
C LEU A 123 -13.19 -5.76 3.71
N VAL A 124 -12.78 -4.80 2.88
CA VAL A 124 -13.64 -3.65 2.55
C VAL A 124 -14.92 -4.17 1.88
N PRO A 125 -16.11 -3.83 2.41
CA PRO A 125 -17.36 -4.36 1.90
C PRO A 125 -17.68 -3.82 0.49
N ARG A 126 -18.21 -4.69 -0.39
CA ARG A 126 -18.59 -4.34 -1.77
C ARG A 126 -19.98 -3.69 -1.80
N ILE A 127 -20.05 -2.47 -1.31
CA ILE A 127 -21.26 -1.64 -1.30
C ILE A 127 -20.97 -0.32 -2.01
N SER A 128 -21.99 0.35 -2.53
CA SER A 128 -21.84 1.60 -3.30
C SER A 128 -21.05 2.67 -2.55
N ARG A 129 -21.23 2.78 -1.24
CA ARG A 129 -20.54 3.75 -0.39
C ARG A 129 -19.03 3.48 -0.28
N ALA A 130 -18.59 2.23 -0.38
CA ALA A 130 -17.20 1.81 -0.25
C ALA A 130 -16.52 1.58 -1.61
N GLN A 131 -17.20 1.80 -2.73
CA GLN A 131 -16.70 1.49 -4.07
C GLN A 131 -15.35 2.18 -4.39
N SER A 132 -15.14 3.39 -3.91
CA SER A 132 -13.87 4.11 -4.10
C SER A 132 -12.68 3.50 -3.32
N MET A 133 -12.95 2.66 -2.33
CA MET A 133 -11.97 1.95 -1.50
C MET A 133 -11.86 0.46 -1.84
N ASP A 134 -12.70 -0.04 -2.77
CA ASP A 134 -12.72 -1.45 -3.18
C ASP A 134 -11.53 -1.80 -4.08
N ALA A 135 -10.45 -2.24 -3.44
CA ALA A 135 -9.23 -2.64 -4.12
C ALA A 135 -9.42 -3.92 -4.98
N LEU A 136 -10.35 -4.80 -4.63
CA LEU A 136 -10.61 -6.02 -5.41
C LEU A 136 -11.27 -5.69 -6.73
N SER A 137 -12.31 -4.86 -6.75
CA SER A 137 -13.02 -4.48 -7.98
C SER A 137 -12.12 -3.69 -8.92
N SER A 138 -11.33 -2.75 -8.41
CA SER A 138 -10.39 -1.98 -9.24
C SER A 138 -9.31 -2.87 -9.87
N GLN A 139 -8.77 -3.85 -9.14
CA GLN A 139 -7.78 -4.78 -9.68
C GLN A 139 -8.41 -5.80 -10.64
N ALA A 140 -9.64 -6.25 -10.39
CA ALA A 140 -10.39 -7.12 -11.30
C ALA A 140 -10.68 -6.43 -12.64
N ALA A 141 -10.99 -5.14 -12.62
CA ALA A 141 -11.17 -4.34 -13.83
C ALA A 141 -9.89 -4.30 -14.70
N LEU A 142 -8.72 -4.09 -14.07
CA LEU A 142 -7.43 -4.13 -14.76
C LEU A 142 -7.10 -5.52 -15.31
N ALA A 143 -7.38 -6.57 -14.54
CA ALA A 143 -7.22 -7.95 -15.01
C ALA A 143 -8.13 -8.25 -16.21
N GLY A 144 -9.39 -7.81 -16.17
CA GLY A 144 -10.33 -7.95 -17.28
C GLY A 144 -9.92 -7.18 -18.54
N TYR A 145 -9.28 -6.01 -18.37
CA TYR A 145 -8.72 -5.27 -19.50
C TYR A 145 -7.52 -6.01 -20.12
N TYR A 146 -6.66 -6.58 -19.29
CA TYR A 146 -5.43 -7.24 -19.77
C TYR A 146 -5.67 -8.63 -20.34
N ALA A 147 -6.65 -9.38 -19.84
CA ALA A 147 -6.93 -10.75 -20.26
C ALA A 147 -7.14 -10.92 -21.78
N PRO A 148 -7.98 -10.11 -22.47
CA PRO A 148 -8.13 -10.22 -23.91
C PRO A 148 -6.88 -9.86 -24.69
N LEU A 149 -6.06 -8.92 -24.21
CA LEU A 149 -4.78 -8.58 -24.84
C LEU A 149 -3.81 -9.77 -24.76
N LEU A 150 -3.73 -10.40 -23.61
CA LEU A 150 -2.91 -11.60 -23.41
C LEU A 150 -3.45 -12.77 -24.27
N GLY A 151 -4.75 -12.96 -24.30
CA GLY A 151 -5.40 -13.94 -25.17
C GLY A 151 -5.08 -13.71 -26.64
N ALA A 152 -5.12 -12.48 -27.12
CA ALA A 152 -4.80 -12.12 -28.50
C ALA A 152 -3.35 -12.46 -28.88
N VAL A 153 -2.39 -12.27 -27.97
CA VAL A 153 -0.99 -12.63 -28.18
C VAL A 153 -0.78 -14.13 -28.37
N HIS A 154 -1.58 -14.95 -27.66
CA HIS A 154 -1.48 -16.42 -27.71
C HIS A 154 -2.43 -17.09 -28.71
N MET A 155 -3.32 -16.33 -29.36
CA MET A 155 -4.22 -16.89 -30.35
C MET A 155 -3.51 -17.13 -31.69
N PRO A 156 -3.71 -18.33 -32.33
CA PRO A 156 -3.19 -18.62 -33.66
C PRO A 156 -3.99 -17.99 -34.80
N ARG A 157 -4.93 -17.10 -34.48
CA ARG A 157 -5.85 -16.47 -35.46
C ARG A 157 -5.93 -14.97 -35.18
N ILE A 158 -6.19 -14.20 -36.26
CA ILE A 158 -6.49 -12.78 -36.18
C ILE A 158 -7.86 -12.59 -35.54
N LEU A 159 -7.98 -11.63 -34.61
CA LEU A 159 -9.27 -11.22 -34.07
C LEU A 159 -10.10 -10.60 -35.20
N PRO A 160 -11.35 -11.05 -35.42
CA PRO A 160 -12.19 -10.48 -36.47
C PRO A 160 -12.46 -9.00 -36.19
N MET A 161 -12.52 -8.22 -37.26
CA MET A 161 -13.05 -6.86 -37.15
C MET A 161 -14.53 -6.92 -36.83
N MET A 162 -14.97 -6.18 -35.84
CA MET A 162 -16.40 -6.01 -35.56
C MET A 162 -16.97 -4.89 -36.40
#